data_74a0b47341d5b828e4bbf21a68f166b3
#
_entry.id   74a0b47341d5b828e4bbf21a68f166b3
#
_cell.length_a   1.000
_cell.length_b   1.000
_cell.length_c   1.000
_cell.angle_alpha   90.00
_cell.angle_beta   90.00
_cell.angle_gamma   90.00
#
_symmetry.space_group_name_H-M   'P 1'
#
loop_
_entity.id
_entity.type
_entity.pdbx_description
1 polymer ?
#
loop_
_entity_poly.entity_id
_entity_poly.type
_entity_poly.pdbx_seq_one_letter_code
_entity_poly.pdbx_strand_id
1 'polypeptide(L)'
;MSQISRRNFMKCAGAAALAIAASGILTGCDNTLDVEVTFVYNGQTLPLRGTGKVVTGEQYMDTATIVLPAEYQEQYKVRAEKVKVIRENGTRKAVVELVVKTAVWTVSYRLGEEEVLSGSVEAAAVNPTVTVKDLSKDELKALGEKFYQLPKDAKVTIGNGVVIVPVEKIMGTVSIEYRKWSSFNPGVVNKDDVTSYGRYNETVQIWKGQSTVSTDEMSKLKDAQLSYGNADRYTYERIGATNSAKENFRLTDKFTIDWAQPVVQVYLYDSKNILF
;
A
#
# COMPACT_ATOMS: atom_id res chain seq x y z
N MET A 1 -2.54 -13.23 -16.15
CA MET A 1 -1.40 -13.88 -15.47
C MET A 1 -0.11 -13.31 -16.03
N SER A 2 0.43 -12.27 -15.42
CA SER A 2 1.73 -11.72 -15.85
C SER A 2 2.82 -12.46 -15.06
N GLN A 3 3.66 -13.16 -15.79
CA GLN A 3 4.83 -13.85 -15.23
C GLN A 3 5.79 -12.79 -14.69
N ILE A 4 6.00 -12.78 -13.37
CA ILE A 4 7.10 -12.03 -12.76
C ILE A 4 8.39 -12.63 -13.30
N SER A 5 9.11 -11.85 -14.11
CA SER A 5 10.35 -12.24 -14.73
C SER A 5 11.38 -12.66 -13.66
N ARG A 6 11.94 -13.86 -13.80
CA ARG A 6 13.05 -14.37 -12.96
C ARG A 6 14.24 -13.40 -12.84
N ARG A 7 14.36 -12.44 -13.77
CA ARG A 7 15.38 -11.39 -13.73
C ARG A 7 15.18 -10.35 -12.63
N ASN A 8 13.95 -10.06 -12.22
CA ASN A 8 13.68 -9.12 -11.12
C ASN A 8 13.90 -9.77 -9.75
N PHE A 9 13.66 -11.07 -9.62
CA PHE A 9 13.96 -11.82 -8.42
C PHE A 9 15.47 -11.86 -8.11
N MET A 10 16.30 -11.97 -9.15
CA MET A 10 17.77 -12.01 -8.98
C MET A 10 18.39 -10.64 -8.70
N LYS A 11 17.73 -9.51 -8.96
CA LYS A 11 18.27 -8.18 -8.63
C LYS A 11 18.12 -7.83 -7.15
N CYS A 12 17.15 -8.39 -6.44
CA CYS A 12 16.97 -8.18 -5.00
C CYS A 12 17.80 -9.15 -4.14
N ALA A 13 18.17 -10.32 -4.67
CA ALA A 13 19.02 -11.29 -3.97
C ALA A 13 20.54 -10.98 -4.08
N GLY A 14 20.93 -10.01 -4.90
CA GLY A 14 22.32 -9.76 -5.28
C GLY A 14 23.16 -8.93 -4.31
N ALA A 15 22.58 -8.35 -3.25
CA ALA A 15 23.34 -7.48 -2.33
C ALA A 15 23.86 -8.17 -1.07
N ALA A 16 23.50 -9.43 -0.81
CA ALA A 16 23.93 -10.17 0.39
C ALA A 16 25.05 -11.19 0.14
N ALA A 17 25.58 -11.32 -1.06
CA ALA A 17 26.50 -12.40 -1.44
C ALA A 17 27.95 -11.98 -1.67
N LEU A 18 28.42 -10.88 -1.09
CA LEU A 18 29.82 -10.42 -1.28
C LEU A 18 30.61 -10.31 0.01
N ALA A 19 30.44 -11.21 0.97
CA ALA A 19 31.28 -11.25 2.16
C ALA A 19 31.95 -12.60 2.44
N ILE A 20 31.96 -13.52 1.49
CA ILE A 20 32.62 -14.85 1.70
C ILE A 20 33.66 -15.12 0.62
N ALA A 21 34.46 -14.15 0.26
CA ALA A 21 35.60 -14.41 -0.64
C ALA A 21 36.84 -13.61 -0.32
N ALA A 22 37.12 -13.37 0.96
CA ALA A 22 38.40 -12.84 1.40
C ALA A 22 38.99 -13.65 2.54
N SER A 23 38.77 -14.96 2.55
CA SER A 23 39.74 -15.86 3.20
C SER A 23 40.90 -16.05 2.26
N GLY A 24 41.55 -14.95 1.91
CA GLY A 24 42.89 -14.99 1.35
C GLY A 24 43.77 -15.76 2.33
N ILE A 25 44.21 -16.89 1.89
CA ILE A 25 45.20 -17.72 2.51
C ILE A 25 46.41 -16.82 2.87
N LEU A 26 46.45 -16.34 4.10
CA LEU A 26 47.71 -15.90 4.71
C LEU A 26 48.48 -17.16 5.06
N THR A 27 49.11 -17.77 4.04
CA THR A 27 50.18 -18.75 4.21
C THR A 27 51.42 -17.98 4.64
N GLY A 28 51.53 -17.69 5.92
CA GLY A 28 52.67 -17.07 6.50
C GLY A 28 52.57 -17.15 8.01
N CYS A 29 53.30 -18.09 8.65
CA CYS A 29 53.51 -18.30 10.09
C CYS A 29 52.27 -18.04 10.95
N ASP A 30 51.58 -19.09 11.40
CA ASP A 30 50.37 -19.06 12.26
C ASP A 30 50.67 -18.43 13.64
N ASN A 31 50.81 -17.09 13.68
CA ASN A 31 50.85 -16.34 14.94
C ASN A 31 49.41 -16.07 15.47
N THR A 32 48.49 -16.95 15.17
CA THR A 32 47.10 -16.83 15.67
C THR A 32 46.79 -17.92 16.67
N LEU A 33 45.95 -17.59 17.63
CA LEU A 33 45.54 -18.47 18.71
C LEU A 33 44.02 -18.60 18.66
N ASP A 34 43.51 -19.81 18.87
CA ASP A 34 42.11 -20.10 18.90
C ASP A 34 41.41 -19.45 20.10
N VAL A 35 40.21 -18.94 19.89
CA VAL A 35 39.36 -18.29 20.88
C VAL A 35 38.01 -18.98 20.87
N GLU A 36 37.53 -19.40 22.04
CA GLU A 36 36.14 -19.85 22.22
C GLU A 36 35.22 -18.64 22.20
N VAL A 37 34.19 -18.69 21.35
CA VAL A 37 33.25 -17.61 21.20
C VAL A 37 31.89 -18.01 21.76
N THR A 38 31.41 -17.19 22.67
CA THR A 38 30.03 -17.25 23.15
C THR A 38 29.24 -16.12 22.52
N PHE A 39 28.08 -16.44 21.93
CA PHE A 39 27.22 -15.45 21.27
C PHE A 39 26.12 -14.96 22.20
N VAL A 40 25.86 -13.64 22.11
CA VAL A 40 24.78 -12.97 22.87
C VAL A 40 23.91 -12.20 21.89
N TYR A 41 22.60 -12.31 22.06
CA TYR A 41 21.60 -11.54 21.33
C TYR A 41 20.62 -10.91 22.30
N ASN A 42 20.41 -9.60 22.23
CA ASN A 42 19.55 -8.85 23.15
C ASN A 42 19.84 -9.14 24.64
N GLY A 43 21.15 -9.24 24.99
CA GLY A 43 21.60 -9.51 26.37
C GLY A 43 21.45 -10.97 26.85
N GLN A 44 20.90 -11.86 26.00
CA GLN A 44 20.76 -13.28 26.34
C GLN A 44 21.83 -14.10 25.63
N THR A 45 22.45 -14.99 26.37
CA THR A 45 23.42 -15.97 25.80
C THR A 45 22.65 -16.97 24.95
N LEU A 46 23.09 -17.11 23.70
CA LEU A 46 22.55 -18.13 22.82
C LEU A 46 23.18 -19.48 23.09
N PRO A 47 22.47 -20.58 22.89
CA PRO A 47 23.03 -21.95 23.03
C PRO A 47 23.94 -22.30 21.85
N LEU A 48 24.73 -21.32 21.42
CA LEU A 48 25.64 -21.39 20.29
C LEU A 48 27.09 -21.28 20.77
N ARG A 49 27.94 -22.07 20.17
CA ARG A 49 29.38 -22.01 20.35
C ARG A 49 30.02 -21.74 18.99
N GLY A 50 30.97 -20.85 18.96
CA GLY A 50 31.77 -20.54 17.78
C GLY A 50 33.24 -20.52 18.13
N THR A 51 34.05 -20.39 17.11
CA THR A 51 35.50 -20.21 17.23
C THR A 51 35.88 -18.94 16.45
N GLY A 52 36.95 -18.33 16.91
CA GLY A 52 37.61 -17.22 16.23
C GLY A 52 39.11 -17.31 16.45
N LYS A 53 39.85 -16.39 15.82
CA LYS A 53 41.32 -16.35 15.95
C LYS A 53 41.78 -14.97 16.40
N VAL A 54 42.74 -14.94 17.32
CA VAL A 54 43.40 -13.72 17.78
C VAL A 54 44.89 -13.80 17.49
N VAL A 55 45.46 -12.69 17.05
CA VAL A 55 46.94 -12.63 16.84
C VAL A 55 47.65 -12.70 18.19
N THR A 56 48.73 -13.46 18.23
CA THR A 56 49.53 -13.62 19.46
C THR A 56 50.02 -12.28 19.98
N GLY A 57 49.69 -11.98 21.24
CA GLY A 57 50.01 -10.71 21.88
C GLY A 57 48.90 -9.66 21.81
N GLU A 58 47.91 -9.85 20.98
CA GLU A 58 46.77 -8.95 20.92
C GLU A 58 45.66 -9.31 21.92
N GLN A 59 44.96 -8.26 22.40
CA GLN A 59 43.81 -8.39 23.32
C GLN A 59 42.47 -8.35 22.61
N TYR A 60 42.44 -8.00 21.32
CA TYR A 60 41.24 -7.88 20.52
C TYR A 60 41.32 -8.80 19.31
N MET A 61 40.26 -9.53 19.09
CA MET A 61 40.06 -10.41 17.95
C MET A 61 39.26 -9.67 16.88
N ASP A 62 39.67 -9.81 15.62
CA ASP A 62 38.87 -9.36 14.50
C ASP A 62 37.67 -10.30 14.29
N THR A 63 36.47 -9.72 14.21
CA THR A 63 35.23 -10.48 14.08
C THR A 63 35.09 -11.14 12.71
N ALA A 64 35.86 -10.72 11.71
CA ALA A 64 35.93 -11.41 10.42
C ALA A 64 36.46 -12.84 10.52
N THR A 65 37.22 -13.16 11.63
CA THR A 65 37.71 -14.50 11.89
C THR A 65 36.70 -15.42 12.57
N ILE A 66 35.52 -14.88 12.97
CA ILE A 66 34.51 -15.64 13.68
C ILE A 66 33.64 -16.40 12.67
N VAL A 67 33.57 -17.71 12.89
CA VAL A 67 32.69 -18.58 12.11
C VAL A 67 31.40 -18.80 12.90
N LEU A 68 30.27 -18.23 12.36
CA LEU A 68 28.94 -18.58 12.84
C LEU A 68 28.55 -19.95 12.29
N PRO A 69 27.84 -20.79 13.07
CA PRO A 69 27.22 -22.00 12.52
C PRO A 69 26.32 -21.66 11.33
N ALA A 70 26.31 -22.53 10.31
CA ALA A 70 25.62 -22.24 9.02
C ALA A 70 24.14 -21.86 9.18
N GLU A 71 23.47 -22.50 10.11
CA GLU A 71 22.04 -22.23 10.42
C GLU A 71 21.74 -20.81 10.94
N TYR A 72 22.77 -20.11 11.44
CA TYR A 72 22.65 -18.76 11.98
C TYR A 72 23.27 -17.69 11.07
N GLN A 73 24.08 -18.09 10.10
CA GLN A 73 24.73 -17.15 9.18
C GLN A 73 23.76 -16.33 8.35
N GLU A 74 22.58 -16.85 8.04
CA GLU A 74 21.55 -16.12 7.29
C GLU A 74 20.79 -15.14 8.17
N GLN A 75 20.64 -15.45 9.47
CA GLN A 75 19.81 -14.68 10.40
C GLN A 75 20.58 -13.57 11.10
N TYR A 76 21.86 -13.81 11.40
CA TYR A 76 22.64 -12.93 12.27
C TYR A 76 23.94 -12.46 11.62
N LYS A 77 24.39 -11.30 12.04
CA LYS A 77 25.74 -10.78 11.82
C LYS A 77 26.35 -10.33 13.15
N VAL A 78 27.65 -10.31 13.23
CA VAL A 78 28.37 -9.78 14.39
C VAL A 78 28.22 -8.25 14.41
N ARG A 79 27.96 -7.68 15.60
CA ARG A 79 27.71 -6.25 15.77
C ARG A 79 28.97 -5.39 15.65
N ALA A 80 30.07 -5.86 16.27
CA ALA A 80 31.32 -5.11 16.34
C ALA A 80 32.39 -5.68 15.40
N GLU A 81 33.28 -4.84 14.88
CA GLU A 81 34.39 -5.27 14.04
C GLU A 81 35.51 -5.94 14.86
N LYS A 82 35.68 -5.56 16.13
CA LYS A 82 36.65 -6.12 17.05
C LYS A 82 36.02 -6.45 18.39
N VAL A 83 36.42 -7.58 18.98
CA VAL A 83 35.93 -8.06 20.27
C VAL A 83 37.08 -8.36 21.21
N LYS A 84 36.93 -7.96 22.48
CA LYS A 84 37.95 -8.21 23.49
C LYS A 84 38.01 -9.71 23.85
N VAL A 85 39.23 -10.23 23.86
CA VAL A 85 39.51 -11.59 24.29
C VAL A 85 39.98 -11.58 25.74
N ILE A 86 39.38 -12.41 26.56
CA ILE A 86 39.77 -12.62 27.97
C ILE A 86 40.42 -14.01 28.10
N ARG A 87 41.31 -14.15 29.04
CA ARG A 87 41.88 -15.44 29.39
C ARG A 87 41.32 -15.91 30.72
N GLU A 88 40.63 -17.04 30.68
CA GLU A 88 40.01 -17.63 31.86
C GLU A 88 40.37 -19.13 31.94
N ASN A 89 40.96 -19.54 33.05
CA ASN A 89 41.37 -20.93 33.27
C ASN A 89 42.23 -21.52 32.14
N GLY A 90 43.16 -20.72 31.61
CA GLY A 90 44.03 -21.14 30.50
C GLY A 90 43.41 -21.05 29.11
N THR A 91 42.09 -20.93 28.98
CA THR A 91 41.37 -20.83 27.71
C THR A 91 41.13 -19.36 27.34
N ARG A 92 41.23 -19.04 26.05
CA ARG A 92 40.84 -17.73 25.52
C ARG A 92 39.37 -17.73 25.17
N LYS A 93 38.65 -16.73 25.67
CA LYS A 93 37.22 -16.60 25.47
C LYS A 93 36.86 -15.20 24.98
N ALA A 94 35.83 -15.11 24.16
CA ALA A 94 35.24 -13.84 23.75
C ALA A 94 33.68 -13.93 23.78
N VAL A 95 33.05 -12.83 24.19
CA VAL A 95 31.62 -12.70 24.11
C VAL A 95 31.31 -11.78 22.94
N VAL A 96 30.51 -12.27 22.00
CA VAL A 96 30.24 -11.62 20.74
C VAL A 96 28.75 -11.31 20.65
N GLU A 97 28.41 -10.02 20.52
CA GLU A 97 27.04 -9.59 20.34
C GLU A 97 26.62 -9.75 18.88
N LEU A 98 25.48 -10.41 18.68
CA LEU A 98 24.86 -10.59 17.39
C LEU A 98 23.75 -9.58 17.19
N VAL A 99 23.54 -9.20 15.95
CA VAL A 99 22.37 -8.46 15.49
C VAL A 99 21.72 -9.20 14.35
N VAL A 100 20.40 -9.08 14.23
CA VAL A 100 19.65 -9.67 13.12
C VAL A 100 20.08 -9.02 11.82
N LYS A 101 20.32 -9.81 10.80
CA LYS A 101 20.49 -9.29 9.44
C LYS A 101 19.17 -8.75 8.94
N THR A 102 19.21 -7.59 8.33
CA THR A 102 18.04 -6.99 7.66
C THR A 102 18.14 -7.14 6.15
N ALA A 103 17.01 -7.17 5.50
CA ALA A 103 16.87 -7.12 4.06
C ALA A 103 15.75 -6.14 3.68
N VAL A 104 15.82 -5.62 2.48
CA VAL A 104 14.75 -4.79 1.92
C VAL A 104 13.72 -5.72 1.30
N TRP A 105 12.50 -5.65 1.81
CA TRP A 105 11.35 -6.40 1.33
C TRP A 105 10.47 -5.52 0.46
N THR A 106 9.95 -6.09 -0.62
CA THR A 106 8.94 -5.41 -1.44
C THR A 106 7.62 -5.36 -0.68
N VAL A 107 6.99 -4.20 -0.64
CA VAL A 107 5.64 -3.99 -0.09
C VAL A 107 4.66 -3.85 -1.25
N SER A 108 3.58 -4.61 -1.21
CA SER A 108 2.48 -4.55 -2.18
C SER A 108 1.22 -4.10 -1.47
N TYR A 109 0.74 -2.91 -1.76
CA TYR A 109 -0.52 -2.37 -1.26
C TYR A 109 -1.66 -2.81 -2.17
N ARG A 110 -2.63 -3.56 -1.63
CA ARG A 110 -3.65 -4.24 -2.44
C ARG A 110 -5.08 -3.92 -2.06
N LEU A 111 -5.88 -3.66 -3.10
CA LEU A 111 -7.33 -3.66 -3.03
C LEU A 111 -7.82 -5.04 -3.54
N GLY A 112 -8.11 -5.97 -2.62
CA GLY A 112 -8.32 -7.37 -3.00
C GLY A 112 -7.07 -7.95 -3.67
N GLU A 113 -7.21 -8.41 -4.91
CA GLU A 113 -6.10 -8.97 -5.69
C GLU A 113 -5.30 -7.92 -6.49
N GLU A 114 -5.83 -6.70 -6.62
CA GLU A 114 -5.22 -5.63 -7.40
C GLU A 114 -4.15 -4.89 -6.59
N GLU A 115 -2.94 -4.77 -7.14
CA GLU A 115 -1.90 -3.90 -6.57
C GLU A 115 -2.12 -2.45 -7.00
N VAL A 116 -2.36 -1.57 -6.02
CA VAL A 116 -2.58 -0.12 -6.26
C VAL A 116 -1.33 0.71 -6.08
N LEU A 117 -0.38 0.22 -5.28
CA LEU A 117 0.91 0.84 -5.03
C LEU A 117 1.92 -0.24 -4.63
N SER A 118 3.19 -0.03 -5.02
CA SER A 118 4.32 -0.83 -4.57
C SER A 118 5.29 0.04 -3.78
N GLY A 119 5.91 -0.55 -2.77
CA GLY A 119 6.87 0.11 -1.89
C GLY A 119 7.93 -0.83 -1.36
N SER A 120 8.60 -0.43 -0.28
CA SER A 120 9.63 -1.24 0.35
C SER A 120 9.72 -1.03 1.85
N VAL A 121 10.15 -2.05 2.59
CA VAL A 121 10.41 -1.99 4.02
C VAL A 121 11.67 -2.76 4.37
N GLU A 122 12.47 -2.23 5.29
CA GLU A 122 13.59 -2.95 5.85
C GLU A 122 13.12 -3.79 7.05
N ALA A 123 13.34 -5.09 6.99
CA ALA A 123 12.97 -6.03 8.04
C ALA A 123 14.00 -7.15 8.16
N ALA A 124 13.82 -8.04 9.13
CA ALA A 124 14.69 -9.21 9.28
C ALA A 124 14.77 -10.02 7.97
N ALA A 125 15.98 -10.42 7.59
CA ALA A 125 16.19 -11.17 6.34
C ALA A 125 15.52 -12.55 6.36
N VAL A 126 15.38 -13.13 7.56
CA VAL A 126 14.71 -14.41 7.78
C VAL A 126 13.59 -14.22 8.78
N ASN A 127 12.43 -14.81 8.50
CA ASN A 127 11.22 -14.69 9.33
C ASN A 127 10.88 -13.23 9.69
N PRO A 128 10.71 -12.33 8.69
CA PRO A 128 10.42 -10.94 8.96
C PRO A 128 9.10 -10.77 9.70
N THR A 129 9.07 -9.79 10.60
CA THR A 129 7.84 -9.31 11.20
C THR A 129 7.68 -7.86 10.77
N VAL A 130 6.62 -7.58 10.03
CA VAL A 130 6.30 -6.24 9.54
C VAL A 130 4.91 -5.86 10.03
N THR A 131 4.79 -4.67 10.56
CA THR A 131 3.53 -4.10 11.04
C THR A 131 3.24 -2.80 10.29
N VAL A 132 2.04 -2.27 10.45
CA VAL A 132 1.65 -0.96 9.86
C VAL A 132 2.60 0.17 10.27
N LYS A 133 3.21 0.07 11.46
CA LYS A 133 4.14 1.10 11.98
C LYS A 133 5.48 1.15 11.26
N ASP A 134 5.84 0.06 10.60
CA ASP A 134 7.11 -0.08 9.88
C ASP A 134 6.99 0.42 8.44
N LEU A 135 5.77 0.70 7.97
CA LEU A 135 5.52 1.18 6.61
C LEU A 135 5.97 2.63 6.42
N SER A 136 6.44 2.95 5.23
CA SER A 136 6.90 4.29 4.88
C SER A 136 5.76 5.31 4.93
N LYS A 137 6.01 6.45 5.58
CA LYS A 137 5.06 7.58 5.62
C LYS A 137 4.84 8.17 4.22
N ASP A 138 5.84 8.16 3.37
CA ASP A 138 5.75 8.67 2.00
C ASP A 138 4.86 7.76 1.14
N GLU A 139 4.96 6.44 1.32
CA GLU A 139 4.08 5.48 0.67
C GLU A 139 2.62 5.62 1.12
N LEU A 140 2.40 5.80 2.43
CA LEU A 140 1.06 6.05 2.98
C LEU A 140 0.47 7.37 2.47
N LYS A 141 1.29 8.40 2.30
CA LYS A 141 0.89 9.66 1.68
C LYS A 141 0.52 9.45 0.21
N ALA A 142 1.35 8.72 -0.55
CA ALA A 142 1.08 8.41 -1.96
C ALA A 142 -0.21 7.59 -2.14
N LEU A 143 -0.55 6.70 -1.20
CA LEU A 143 -1.85 6.03 -1.17
C LEU A 143 -3.00 7.03 -1.02
N GLY A 144 -2.87 7.98 -0.09
CA GLY A 144 -3.87 9.04 0.13
C GLY A 144 -4.08 9.91 -1.12
N GLU A 145 -3.01 10.25 -1.84
CA GLU A 145 -3.07 10.99 -3.11
C GLU A 145 -3.82 10.22 -4.21
N LYS A 146 -3.80 8.89 -4.15
CA LYS A 146 -4.59 8.00 -5.02
C LYS A 146 -5.97 7.67 -4.47
N PHE A 147 -6.39 8.31 -3.38
CA PHE A 147 -7.65 8.08 -2.68
C PHE A 147 -7.83 6.66 -2.14
N TYR A 148 -6.75 6.09 -1.63
CA TYR A 148 -6.76 4.86 -0.85
C TYR A 148 -6.27 5.12 0.57
N GLN A 149 -6.68 4.27 1.49
CA GLN A 149 -6.22 4.28 2.88
C GLN A 149 -6.08 2.86 3.41
N LEU A 150 -5.41 2.72 4.56
CA LEU A 150 -5.41 1.46 5.28
C LEU A 150 -6.74 1.26 6.01
N PRO A 151 -7.32 0.06 5.99
CA PRO A 151 -8.42 -0.28 6.90
C PRO A 151 -8.02 -0.06 8.36
N LYS A 152 -8.97 0.26 9.22
CA LYS A 152 -8.73 0.52 10.66
C LYS A 152 -7.98 -0.64 11.34
N ASP A 153 -8.30 -1.87 10.95
CA ASP A 153 -7.71 -3.09 11.49
C ASP A 153 -6.83 -3.80 10.46
N ALA A 154 -6.10 -3.01 9.64
CA ALA A 154 -5.23 -3.53 8.60
C ALA A 154 -4.21 -4.52 9.18
N LYS A 155 -4.19 -5.73 8.65
CA LYS A 155 -3.21 -6.76 8.98
C LYS A 155 -2.23 -6.91 7.83
N VAL A 156 -0.97 -6.64 8.11
CA VAL A 156 0.12 -6.92 7.18
C VAL A 156 0.38 -8.42 7.15
N THR A 157 0.49 -8.99 5.98
CA THR A 157 0.84 -10.39 5.77
C THR A 157 2.06 -10.53 4.91
N ILE A 158 2.77 -11.65 5.02
CA ILE A 158 3.95 -11.91 4.20
C ILE A 158 3.71 -13.22 3.46
N GLY A 159 3.84 -13.15 2.14
CA GLY A 159 3.66 -14.31 1.28
C GLY A 159 4.53 -14.21 0.03
N ASN A 160 5.15 -15.32 -0.36
CA ASN A 160 5.99 -15.40 -1.57
C ASN A 160 7.10 -14.34 -1.63
N GLY A 161 7.69 -13.97 -0.48
CA GLY A 161 8.75 -12.97 -0.43
C GLY A 161 8.29 -11.51 -0.57
N VAL A 162 6.98 -11.26 -0.43
CA VAL A 162 6.37 -9.93 -0.53
C VAL A 162 5.57 -9.63 0.74
N VAL A 163 5.67 -8.42 1.22
CA VAL A 163 4.85 -7.87 2.30
C VAL A 163 3.55 -7.35 1.68
N ILE A 164 2.43 -7.93 2.04
CA ILE A 164 1.10 -7.59 1.50
C ILE A 164 0.36 -6.74 2.52
N VAL A 165 -0.06 -5.57 2.08
CA VAL A 165 -0.79 -4.58 2.90
C VAL A 165 -2.16 -4.35 2.28
N PRO A 166 -3.25 -4.69 2.97
CA PRO A 166 -4.59 -4.42 2.45
C PRO A 166 -4.88 -2.93 2.47
N VAL A 167 -5.58 -2.46 1.45
CA VAL A 167 -6.09 -1.08 1.37
C VAL A 167 -7.57 -1.06 1.04
N GLU A 168 -8.21 0.07 1.34
CA GLU A 168 -9.59 0.35 0.98
C GLU A 168 -9.70 1.71 0.29
N LYS A 169 -10.76 1.89 -0.48
CA LYS A 169 -11.06 3.15 -1.16
C LYS A 169 -11.49 4.22 -0.15
N ILE A 170 -10.99 5.44 -0.28
CA ILE A 170 -11.52 6.58 0.46
C ILE A 170 -12.84 7.00 -0.19
N MET A 171 -13.93 6.78 0.52
CA MET A 171 -15.26 7.15 0.05
C MET A 171 -15.58 8.61 0.41
N GLY A 172 -16.34 9.24 -0.45
CA GLY A 172 -16.90 10.57 -0.21
C GLY A 172 -18.40 10.56 -0.43
N THR A 173 -19.12 11.45 0.24
CA THR A 173 -20.56 11.61 0.10
C THR A 173 -20.84 12.63 -0.99
N VAL A 174 -21.64 12.25 -1.97
CA VAL A 174 -22.15 13.14 -3.04
C VAL A 174 -23.64 13.33 -2.81
N SER A 175 -24.08 14.59 -2.77
CA SER A 175 -25.50 14.94 -2.71
C SER A 175 -26.08 14.98 -4.13
N ILE A 176 -27.12 14.23 -4.38
CA ILE A 176 -27.86 14.24 -5.63
C ILE A 176 -29.10 15.06 -5.43
N GLU A 177 -29.22 16.16 -6.17
CA GLU A 177 -30.40 17.04 -6.18
C GLU A 177 -31.17 16.87 -7.48
N TYR A 178 -32.39 16.35 -7.38
CA TYR A 178 -33.28 16.25 -8.53
C TYR A 178 -34.03 17.55 -8.74
N ARG A 179 -34.04 18.00 -9.99
CA ARG A 179 -34.74 19.21 -10.45
C ARG A 179 -35.60 18.87 -11.61
N LYS A 180 -36.83 19.39 -11.54
CA LYS A 180 -37.81 19.25 -12.59
C LYS A 180 -37.71 20.45 -13.52
N TRP A 181 -37.63 20.19 -14.81
CA TRP A 181 -37.59 21.23 -15.81
C TRP A 181 -38.95 21.32 -16.52
N SER A 182 -39.62 22.44 -16.41
CA SER A 182 -40.99 22.62 -16.92
C SER A 182 -41.07 23.42 -18.21
N SER A 183 -40.00 24.11 -18.65
CA SER A 183 -40.06 24.94 -19.84
C SER A 183 -39.48 24.25 -21.06
N PHE A 184 -40.05 24.64 -22.16
CA PHE A 184 -40.01 24.01 -23.46
C PHE A 184 -39.03 24.64 -24.45
N ASN A 185 -38.31 25.67 -24.06
CA ASN A 185 -37.46 26.42 -24.96
C ASN A 185 -35.99 25.95 -24.85
N PRO A 186 -35.48 25.17 -25.80
CA PRO A 186 -34.13 24.60 -25.70
C PRO A 186 -33.03 25.65 -25.75
N GLY A 187 -33.32 26.90 -25.94
CA GLY A 187 -32.33 27.98 -26.03
C GLY A 187 -32.29 28.91 -24.84
N VAL A 188 -33.27 28.92 -23.97
CA VAL A 188 -33.37 29.88 -22.86
C VAL A 188 -33.86 29.16 -21.61
N VAL A 189 -32.95 28.79 -20.73
CA VAL A 189 -33.32 28.33 -19.40
C VAL A 189 -33.62 29.55 -18.55
N ASN A 190 -34.89 29.80 -18.35
CA ASN A 190 -35.31 30.73 -17.31
C ASN A 190 -35.15 29.99 -15.95
N LYS A 191 -34.48 30.62 -14.97
CA LYS A 191 -34.30 30.02 -13.63
C LYS A 191 -35.65 29.69 -12.97
N ASP A 192 -36.73 30.42 -13.36
CA ASP A 192 -38.07 30.24 -12.84
C ASP A 192 -38.77 28.97 -13.36
N ASP A 193 -38.23 28.36 -14.42
CA ASP A 193 -38.75 27.13 -15.01
C ASP A 193 -38.22 25.86 -14.39
N VAL A 194 -37.24 25.99 -13.50
CA VAL A 194 -36.62 24.85 -12.82
C VAL A 194 -37.11 24.75 -11.38
N THR A 195 -37.87 23.73 -11.11
CA THR A 195 -38.43 23.49 -9.77
C THR A 195 -37.63 22.42 -9.06
N SER A 196 -37.29 22.65 -7.79
CA SER A 196 -36.68 21.64 -6.95
C SER A 196 -37.59 20.43 -6.75
N TYR A 197 -37.05 19.22 -6.90
CA TYR A 197 -37.77 17.99 -6.68
C TYR A 197 -37.23 17.29 -5.42
N GLY A 198 -37.08 18.09 -4.37
CA GLY A 198 -36.34 17.79 -3.16
C GLY A 198 -36.72 16.50 -2.42
N ARG A 199 -37.98 16.02 -2.59
CA ARG A 199 -38.42 14.76 -1.98
C ARG A 199 -37.65 13.54 -2.48
N TYR A 200 -37.00 13.65 -3.64
CA TYR A 200 -36.19 12.59 -4.23
C TYR A 200 -34.69 12.80 -4.00
N ASN A 201 -34.29 13.93 -3.43
CA ASN A 201 -32.88 14.14 -3.13
C ASN A 201 -32.30 12.98 -2.31
N GLU A 202 -31.09 12.59 -2.62
CA GLU A 202 -30.40 11.49 -1.96
C GLU A 202 -28.92 11.80 -1.79
N THR A 203 -28.26 10.96 -1.02
CA THR A 203 -26.80 10.97 -0.91
C THR A 203 -26.24 9.61 -1.29
N VAL A 204 -25.18 9.61 -2.06
CA VAL A 204 -24.50 8.40 -2.49
C VAL A 204 -23.06 8.41 -2.01
N GLN A 205 -22.52 7.22 -1.69
CA GLN A 205 -21.13 7.06 -1.32
C GLN A 205 -20.33 6.71 -2.58
N ILE A 206 -19.43 7.59 -2.97
CA ILE A 206 -18.63 7.45 -4.19
C ILE A 206 -17.13 7.44 -3.81
N TRP A 207 -16.37 6.61 -4.47
CA TRP A 207 -14.91 6.65 -4.31
C TRP A 207 -14.34 8.00 -4.77
N LYS A 208 -13.55 8.68 -3.91
CA LYS A 208 -12.98 10.01 -4.21
C LYS A 208 -12.07 10.06 -5.44
N GLY A 209 -11.54 8.91 -5.87
CA GLY A 209 -10.80 8.79 -7.12
C GLY A 209 -11.68 8.79 -8.37
N GLN A 210 -13.00 8.78 -8.22
CA GLN A 210 -13.97 8.81 -9.31
C GLN A 210 -14.40 10.26 -9.59
N SER A 211 -14.42 10.63 -10.86
CA SER A 211 -14.80 12.01 -11.29
C SER A 211 -16.26 12.14 -11.69
N THR A 212 -16.98 11.02 -11.74
CA THR A 212 -18.39 11.00 -12.15
C THR A 212 -19.20 10.06 -11.27
N VAL A 213 -20.49 10.35 -11.12
CA VAL A 213 -21.49 9.43 -10.60
C VAL A 213 -22.40 8.99 -11.75
N SER A 214 -22.68 7.69 -11.82
CA SER A 214 -23.55 7.13 -12.85
C SER A 214 -25.01 7.05 -12.39
N THR A 215 -25.93 6.94 -13.33
CA THR A 215 -27.37 6.72 -13.04
C THR A 215 -27.60 5.42 -12.26
N ASP A 216 -26.75 4.42 -12.43
CA ASP A 216 -26.85 3.13 -11.73
C ASP A 216 -26.56 3.26 -10.23
N GLU A 217 -25.84 4.31 -9.83
CA GLU A 217 -25.51 4.63 -8.44
C GLU A 217 -26.60 5.46 -7.75
N MET A 218 -27.63 5.92 -8.51
CA MET A 218 -28.72 6.77 -8.04
C MET A 218 -29.98 5.96 -7.75
N SER A 219 -30.22 5.66 -6.50
CA SER A 219 -31.33 4.79 -6.08
C SER A 219 -32.72 5.39 -6.31
N LYS A 220 -32.83 6.72 -6.25
CA LYS A 220 -34.10 7.43 -6.37
C LYS A 220 -34.40 7.99 -7.76
N LEU A 221 -33.45 7.88 -8.69
CA LEU A 221 -33.64 8.45 -10.05
C LEU A 221 -34.86 7.89 -10.74
N LYS A 222 -35.09 6.58 -10.70
CA LYS A 222 -36.24 5.93 -11.35
C LYS A 222 -37.55 6.44 -10.79
N ASP A 223 -37.66 6.54 -9.47
CA ASP A 223 -38.89 7.04 -8.82
C ASP A 223 -39.12 8.52 -9.12
N ALA A 224 -38.04 9.31 -9.16
CA ALA A 224 -38.12 10.72 -9.56
C ALA A 224 -38.60 10.88 -11.01
N GLN A 225 -38.10 10.08 -11.94
CA GLN A 225 -38.51 10.07 -13.34
C GLN A 225 -39.96 9.63 -13.51
N LEU A 226 -40.39 8.55 -12.87
CA LEU A 226 -41.77 8.06 -12.91
C LEU A 226 -42.78 9.10 -12.33
N SER A 227 -42.37 9.76 -11.28
CA SER A 227 -43.21 10.79 -10.64
C SER A 227 -43.24 12.10 -11.40
N TYR A 228 -42.26 12.39 -12.26
CA TYR A 228 -42.27 13.54 -13.16
C TYR A 228 -43.28 13.36 -14.30
N GLY A 229 -43.29 12.18 -14.91
CA GLY A 229 -44.26 11.84 -15.94
C GLY A 229 -45.58 11.35 -15.33
N ASN A 230 -46.73 11.64 -15.98
CA ASN A 230 -47.93 10.92 -15.67
C ASN A 230 -47.71 9.46 -16.07
N ALA A 231 -47.79 8.52 -15.13
CA ALA A 231 -47.51 7.11 -15.35
C ALA A 231 -48.27 6.49 -16.53
N ASP A 232 -49.45 7.06 -16.82
CA ASP A 232 -50.31 6.64 -17.94
C ASP A 232 -49.93 7.23 -19.31
N ARG A 233 -49.08 8.26 -19.33
CA ARG A 233 -48.71 8.98 -20.56
C ARG A 233 -47.24 8.86 -20.96
N TYR A 234 -46.34 8.59 -20.03
CA TYR A 234 -44.91 8.61 -20.25
C TYR A 234 -44.26 7.36 -19.74
N THR A 235 -43.59 6.63 -20.62
CA THR A 235 -42.70 5.57 -20.20
C THR A 235 -41.42 6.18 -19.61
N TYR A 236 -40.82 5.49 -18.67
CA TYR A 236 -39.54 5.83 -18.08
C TYR A 236 -38.47 6.26 -19.09
N GLU A 237 -38.46 5.64 -20.28
CA GLU A 237 -37.50 5.88 -21.38
C GLU A 237 -37.64 7.29 -22.01
N ARG A 238 -38.71 8.02 -21.72
CA ARG A 238 -38.94 9.35 -22.27
C ARG A 238 -38.54 10.49 -21.35
N ILE A 239 -38.17 10.20 -20.14
CA ILE A 239 -37.73 11.19 -19.17
C ILE A 239 -36.23 11.12 -19.09
N GLY A 240 -35.57 12.16 -19.60
CA GLY A 240 -34.14 12.29 -19.61
C GLY A 240 -33.58 12.94 -18.34
N ALA A 241 -32.27 12.83 -18.17
CA ALA A 241 -31.51 13.51 -17.15
C ALA A 241 -30.30 14.22 -17.78
N THR A 242 -29.94 15.38 -17.27
CA THR A 242 -28.79 16.16 -17.69
C THR A 242 -28.13 16.84 -16.48
N ASN A 243 -26.82 17.07 -16.55
CA ASN A 243 -26.03 17.73 -15.52
C ASN A 243 -26.05 19.26 -15.57
N SER A 244 -26.65 19.84 -16.61
CA SER A 244 -26.71 21.29 -16.78
C SER A 244 -27.96 21.71 -17.47
N ALA A 245 -28.63 22.75 -16.93
CA ALA A 245 -29.74 23.39 -17.57
C ALA A 245 -29.32 24.34 -18.71
N LYS A 246 -28.03 24.61 -18.89
CA LYS A 246 -27.51 25.55 -19.88
C LYS A 246 -26.91 24.90 -21.11
N GLU A 247 -26.58 23.62 -21.04
CA GLU A 247 -26.00 22.89 -22.14
C GLU A 247 -27.04 22.14 -22.94
N ASN A 248 -26.80 22.02 -24.25
CA ASN A 248 -27.65 21.29 -25.16
C ASN A 248 -28.09 19.96 -24.55
N PHE A 249 -29.40 19.77 -24.51
CA PHE A 249 -30.08 18.59 -23.97
C PHE A 249 -29.48 17.29 -24.50
N ARG A 250 -28.56 16.74 -23.75
CA ARG A 250 -28.12 15.39 -24.01
C ARG A 250 -28.47 14.54 -22.80
N LEU A 251 -29.14 13.46 -23.08
CA LEU A 251 -29.29 12.39 -22.12
C LEU A 251 -27.88 11.99 -21.67
N THR A 252 -27.67 11.98 -20.39
CA THR A 252 -26.42 11.47 -19.81
C THR A 252 -26.73 10.44 -18.75
N ASP A 253 -25.93 9.42 -18.71
CA ASP A 253 -25.90 8.40 -17.66
C ASP A 253 -24.76 8.65 -16.65
N LYS A 254 -23.95 9.71 -16.88
CA LYS A 254 -22.82 10.08 -16.04
C LYS A 254 -22.80 11.57 -15.73
N PHE A 255 -22.63 11.90 -14.46
CA PHE A 255 -22.65 13.26 -13.94
C PHE A 255 -21.31 13.56 -13.30
N THR A 256 -20.68 14.67 -13.68
CA THR A 256 -19.39 15.10 -13.13
C THR A 256 -19.53 15.47 -11.66
N ILE A 257 -18.57 15.04 -10.86
CA ILE A 257 -18.45 15.37 -9.43
C ILE A 257 -17.37 16.44 -9.26
N ASP A 258 -17.75 17.56 -8.66
CA ASP A 258 -16.78 18.51 -8.10
C ASP A 258 -16.59 18.16 -6.62
N TRP A 259 -15.43 17.59 -6.29
CA TRP A 259 -15.14 17.21 -4.91
C TRP A 259 -14.95 18.40 -3.96
N ALA A 260 -14.79 19.62 -4.46
CA ALA A 260 -14.81 20.83 -3.65
C ALA A 260 -16.23 21.19 -3.21
N GLN A 261 -17.23 20.86 -4.06
CA GLN A 261 -18.65 21.03 -3.80
C GLN A 261 -19.40 19.80 -4.32
N PRO A 262 -19.43 18.68 -3.55
CA PRO A 262 -19.93 17.41 -4.04
C PRO A 262 -21.47 17.36 -4.11
N VAL A 263 -22.02 18.25 -4.92
CA VAL A 263 -23.45 18.34 -5.22
C VAL A 263 -23.65 18.17 -6.72
N VAL A 264 -24.39 17.15 -7.09
CA VAL A 264 -24.75 16.87 -8.48
C VAL A 264 -26.22 17.22 -8.68
N GLN A 265 -26.51 18.11 -9.62
CA GLN A 265 -27.85 18.47 -9.99
C GLN A 265 -28.30 17.66 -11.20
N VAL A 266 -29.35 16.88 -11.02
CA VAL A 266 -29.96 16.04 -12.05
C VAL A 266 -31.22 16.70 -12.54
N TYR A 267 -31.20 17.17 -13.78
CA TYR A 267 -32.36 17.83 -14.40
C TYR A 267 -33.20 16.80 -15.14
N LEU A 268 -34.43 16.63 -14.70
CA LEU A 268 -35.41 15.75 -15.33
C LEU A 268 -36.27 16.56 -16.32
N TYR A 269 -36.40 16.06 -17.54
CA TYR A 269 -37.21 16.67 -18.58
C TYR A 269 -37.93 15.59 -19.41
N ASP A 270 -39.05 15.97 -20.01
CA ASP A 270 -39.81 15.09 -20.90
C ASP A 270 -39.28 15.24 -22.34
N SER A 271 -38.67 14.18 -22.84
CA SER A 271 -38.11 14.17 -24.20
C SER A 271 -39.11 14.26 -25.33
N LYS A 272 -40.40 14.04 -25.07
CA LYS A 272 -41.46 14.26 -26.07
C LYS A 272 -41.63 15.73 -26.47
N ASN A 273 -41.25 16.57 -25.59
CA ASN A 273 -41.44 17.99 -25.76
C ASN A 273 -40.18 18.67 -26.35
N ILE A 274 -39.15 17.97 -26.68
CA ILE A 274 -37.97 18.50 -27.39
C ILE A 274 -38.32 18.46 -28.89
N LEU A 275 -38.77 19.60 -29.42
CA LEU A 275 -38.82 19.82 -30.86
C LEU A 275 -37.36 20.07 -31.30
N PHE A 276 -36.82 19.19 -32.12
CA PHE A 276 -35.57 19.38 -32.82
C PHE A 276 -35.70 20.38 -33.93
#